data_4ac10fc05d49150554a6a4e1b053b3cf
#
_entry.id   4ac10fc05d49150554a6a4e1b053b3cf
#
_cell.length_a   1.000
_cell.length_b   1.000
_cell.length_c   1.000
_cell.angle_alpha   90.00
_cell.angle_beta   90.00
_cell.angle_gamma   90.00
#
_symmetry.space_group_name_H-M   'P 1'
#
loop_
_entity.id
_entity.type
_entity.pdbx_description
1 polymer ?
#
loop_
_entity_poly.entity_id
_entity_poly.type
_entity_poly.pdbx_seq_one_letter_code
_entity_poly.pdbx_strand_id
1 'polypeptide(L)'
;MGKNPTLSLDCVRQNGRRETTKLPARTLSEARELAQRVLYLGNGLYTNVDICAEDGIIETIQNTARPRSPSEVLLVEDNAGDALLIGQALAEYPAPVHLRIARDGEQALQILGEPGFVPDLIILDLNIPRISGYAVLASRLARKTPVVVFSASQNEADVGRVLSLGAKDFVHKPLDLDDYKTAVTGMIQKWAGHDSAG
;
A
#
# COMPACT_ATOMS: atom_id res chain seq x y z
N MET A 1 34.70 5.22 32.65
CA MET A 1 34.11 5.31 31.30
C MET A 1 33.03 4.25 31.20
N GLY A 2 31.79 4.63 31.49
CA GLY A 2 30.63 3.71 31.38
C GLY A 2 30.43 3.32 29.92
N LYS A 3 30.38 2.02 29.63
CA LYS A 3 29.94 1.54 28.32
C LYS A 3 28.49 1.97 28.14
N ASN A 4 28.17 2.72 27.09
CA ASN A 4 26.78 2.97 26.71
C ASN A 4 26.09 1.61 26.52
N PRO A 5 24.91 1.38 27.09
CA PRO A 5 24.20 0.13 26.92
C PRO A 5 23.91 -0.10 25.44
N THR A 6 24.15 -1.30 24.95
CA THR A 6 23.75 -1.71 23.63
C THR A 6 22.24 -1.97 23.68
N LEU A 7 21.44 -1.13 22.99
CA LEU A 7 20.00 -1.31 22.89
C LEU A 7 19.63 -2.15 21.68
N SER A 8 18.58 -2.95 21.80
CA SER A 8 17.98 -3.70 20.70
C SER A 8 16.46 -3.49 20.68
N LEU A 9 15.84 -3.71 19.52
CA LEU A 9 14.39 -3.79 19.39
C LEU A 9 13.96 -5.23 19.12
N ASP A 10 13.03 -5.70 19.93
CA ASP A 10 12.31 -6.94 19.70
C ASP A 10 10.91 -6.61 19.18
N CYS A 11 10.71 -6.81 17.88
CA CYS A 11 9.43 -6.57 17.23
C CYS A 11 8.56 -7.82 17.37
N VAL A 12 7.38 -7.68 17.94
CA VAL A 12 6.44 -8.79 18.10
C VAL A 12 5.37 -8.68 17.02
N ARG A 13 5.33 -9.65 16.11
CA ARG A 13 4.31 -9.76 15.05
C ARG A 13 2.95 -10.19 15.61
N GLN A 14 1.87 -9.95 14.87
CA GLN A 14 0.52 -10.39 15.24
C GLN A 14 0.40 -11.91 15.46
N ASN A 15 1.23 -12.72 14.81
CA ASN A 15 1.29 -14.18 14.99
C ASN A 15 2.16 -14.62 16.20
N GLY A 16 2.63 -13.67 17.02
CA GLY A 16 3.49 -13.92 18.19
C GLY A 16 4.97 -14.14 17.87
N ARG A 17 5.38 -14.14 16.60
CA ARG A 17 6.79 -14.27 16.20
C ARG A 17 7.56 -13.02 16.60
N ARG A 18 8.74 -13.20 17.20
CA ARG A 18 9.65 -12.12 17.56
C ARG A 18 10.79 -12.00 16.55
N GLU A 19 11.13 -10.76 16.22
CA GLU A 19 12.26 -10.42 15.36
C GLU A 19 13.12 -9.40 16.09
N THR A 20 14.37 -9.77 16.41
CA THR A 20 15.30 -8.90 17.14
C THR A 20 16.18 -8.16 16.15
N THR A 21 16.25 -6.84 16.28
CA THR A 21 17.15 -5.98 15.51
C THR A 21 18.04 -5.19 16.46
N LYS A 22 19.36 -5.31 16.30
CA LYS A 22 20.32 -4.46 17.01
C LYS A 22 20.23 -3.04 16.47
N LEU A 23 20.09 -2.09 17.37
CA LEU A 23 19.94 -0.70 17.03
C LEU A 23 21.25 0.09 17.14
N PRO A 24 21.44 1.08 16.27
CA PRO A 24 22.47 2.10 16.47
C PRO A 24 22.08 3.14 17.54
N ALA A 25 21.02 2.92 18.33
CA ALA A 25 20.56 3.86 19.34
C ALA A 25 21.52 3.93 20.51
N ARG A 26 21.91 5.15 20.88
CA ARG A 26 22.79 5.43 22.01
C ARG A 26 22.03 5.85 23.27
N THR A 27 20.75 6.22 23.10
CA THR A 27 19.88 6.68 24.18
C THR A 27 18.52 6.01 24.11
N LEU A 28 17.84 5.93 25.26
CA LEU A 28 16.46 5.41 25.32
C LEU A 28 15.49 6.28 24.49
N SER A 29 15.74 7.59 24.40
CA SER A 29 14.92 8.49 23.60
C SER A 29 15.01 8.17 22.11
N GLU A 30 16.21 7.94 21.57
CA GLU A 30 16.43 7.50 20.19
C GLU A 30 15.79 6.13 19.92
N ALA A 31 15.90 5.21 20.90
CA ALA A 31 15.28 3.88 20.79
C ALA A 31 13.76 3.96 20.73
N ARG A 32 13.12 4.83 21.52
CA ARG A 32 11.66 5.08 21.47
C ARG A 32 11.22 5.62 20.12
N GLU A 33 11.92 6.60 19.59
CA GLU A 33 11.62 7.18 18.28
C GLU A 33 11.72 6.14 17.16
N LEU A 34 12.77 5.31 17.19
CA LEU A 34 12.92 4.22 16.24
C LEU A 34 11.82 3.16 16.39
N ALA A 35 11.45 2.78 17.62
CA ALA A 35 10.36 1.84 17.89
C ALA A 35 9.02 2.35 17.36
N GLN A 36 8.70 3.63 17.57
CA GLN A 36 7.51 4.26 17.03
C GLN A 36 7.50 4.26 15.50
N ARG A 37 8.65 4.55 14.87
CA ARG A 37 8.79 4.47 13.41
C ARG A 37 8.60 3.05 12.87
N VAL A 38 9.14 2.04 13.56
CA VAL A 38 8.94 0.62 13.21
C VAL A 38 7.46 0.25 13.26
N LEU A 39 6.73 0.66 14.31
CA LEU A 39 5.31 0.42 14.43
C LEU A 39 4.51 1.15 13.35
N TYR A 40 4.87 2.40 13.07
CA TYR A 40 4.23 3.21 12.04
C TYR A 40 4.45 2.63 10.63
N LEU A 41 5.72 2.35 10.28
CA LEU A 41 6.08 1.80 8.97
C LEU A 41 5.63 0.35 8.80
N GLY A 42 5.56 -0.41 9.90
CA GLY A 42 5.06 -1.79 9.92
C GLY A 42 3.55 -1.90 9.72
N ASN A 43 2.82 -0.76 9.73
CA ASN A 43 1.41 -0.67 9.35
C ASN A 43 0.52 -1.81 9.90
N GLY A 44 0.65 -2.08 11.20
CA GLY A 44 -0.11 -3.16 11.88
C GLY A 44 0.54 -4.54 11.84
N LEU A 45 1.69 -4.71 11.18
CA LEU A 45 2.43 -5.97 11.17
C LEU A 45 2.86 -6.40 12.58
N TYR A 46 3.19 -5.42 13.42
CA TYR A 46 3.65 -5.62 14.79
C TYR A 46 2.59 -5.20 15.80
N THR A 47 2.43 -5.98 16.87
CA THR A 47 1.55 -5.66 18.01
C THR A 47 2.22 -4.73 19.00
N ASN A 48 3.53 -4.91 19.17
CA ASN A 48 4.38 -4.09 20.02
C ASN A 48 5.84 -4.20 19.60
N VAL A 49 6.63 -3.26 20.09
CA VAL A 49 8.10 -3.29 20.01
C VAL A 49 8.65 -3.14 21.41
N ASP A 50 9.43 -4.12 21.84
CA ASP A 50 10.13 -4.11 23.12
C ASP A 50 11.53 -3.48 22.93
N ILE A 51 11.86 -2.48 23.74
CA ILE A 51 13.20 -1.93 23.81
C ILE A 51 13.96 -2.72 24.88
N CYS A 52 15.04 -3.40 24.46
CA CYS A 52 15.80 -4.30 25.32
C CYS A 52 17.21 -3.79 25.54
N ALA A 53 17.77 -4.06 26.73
CA ALA A 53 19.20 -4.00 27.04
C ALA A 53 19.72 -5.40 27.39
N GLU A 54 20.99 -5.51 27.76
CA GLU A 54 21.63 -6.80 28.15
C GLU A 54 20.86 -7.50 29.31
N ASP A 55 20.25 -6.73 30.19
CA ASP A 55 19.54 -7.22 31.38
C ASP A 55 18.03 -7.51 31.14
N GLY A 56 17.53 -7.30 29.93
CA GLY A 56 16.12 -7.58 29.58
C GLY A 56 15.36 -6.41 28.97
N ILE A 57 14.03 -6.50 29.01
CA ILE A 57 13.13 -5.47 28.45
C ILE A 57 13.12 -4.24 29.35
N ILE A 58 13.48 -3.09 28.78
CA ILE A 58 13.42 -1.79 29.46
C ILE A 58 12.01 -1.18 29.33
N GLU A 59 11.45 -1.26 28.11
CA GLU A 59 10.17 -0.61 27.78
C GLU A 59 9.49 -1.35 26.63
N THR A 60 8.16 -1.42 26.68
CA THR A 60 7.32 -1.93 25.59
C THR A 60 6.50 -0.79 25.00
N ILE A 61 6.71 -0.52 23.73
CA ILE A 61 5.89 0.42 22.97
C ILE A 61 4.77 -0.39 22.30
N GLN A 62 3.53 -0.19 22.73
CA GLN A 62 2.36 -0.86 22.16
C GLN A 62 1.98 -0.21 20.82
N ASN A 63 1.60 -1.04 19.87
CA ASN A 63 0.92 -0.55 18.68
C ASN A 63 -0.54 -0.23 19.05
N THR A 64 -0.82 1.02 19.33
CA THR A 64 -2.18 1.50 19.60
C THR A 64 -3.01 1.66 18.33
N ALA A 65 -2.39 1.54 17.15
CA ALA A 65 -3.13 1.51 15.90
C ALA A 65 -3.95 0.21 15.86
N ARG A 66 -5.25 0.31 15.64
CA ARG A 66 -6.08 -0.87 15.35
C ARG A 66 -5.47 -1.62 14.18
N PRO A 67 -5.48 -2.99 14.20
CA PRO A 67 -5.14 -3.74 13.00
C PRO A 67 -5.97 -3.18 11.85
N ARG A 68 -5.33 -2.63 10.83
CA ARG A 68 -6.05 -2.09 9.69
C ARG A 68 -6.73 -3.23 8.97
N SER A 69 -8.00 -3.07 8.67
CA SER A 69 -8.67 -3.95 7.71
C SER A 69 -7.84 -3.94 6.42
N PRO A 70 -7.74 -5.09 5.73
CA PRO A 70 -7.09 -5.13 4.43
C PRO A 70 -7.65 -4.05 3.51
N SER A 71 -6.79 -3.33 2.81
CA SER A 71 -7.25 -2.41 1.78
C SER A 71 -7.82 -3.18 0.59
N GLU A 72 -9.04 -2.86 0.18
CA GLU A 72 -9.68 -3.46 -0.99
C GLU A 72 -9.23 -2.72 -2.25
N VAL A 73 -8.50 -3.38 -3.13
CA VAL A 73 -7.99 -2.80 -4.37
C VAL A 73 -8.57 -3.51 -5.58
N LEU A 74 -9.16 -2.74 -6.49
CA LEU A 74 -9.57 -3.24 -7.80
C LEU A 74 -8.51 -2.86 -8.84
N LEU A 75 -7.86 -3.86 -9.41
CA LEU A 75 -6.98 -3.72 -10.57
C LEU A 75 -7.77 -3.99 -11.84
N VAL A 76 -7.72 -3.07 -12.79
CA VAL A 76 -8.31 -3.23 -14.11
C VAL A 76 -7.18 -3.29 -15.14
N GLU A 77 -6.84 -4.51 -15.58
CA GLU A 77 -5.63 -4.83 -16.34
C GLU A 77 -5.83 -6.12 -17.13
N ASP A 78 -5.69 -6.09 -18.43
CA ASP A 78 -5.83 -7.27 -19.29
C ASP A 78 -4.53 -8.07 -19.47
N ASN A 79 -3.39 -7.40 -19.31
CA ASN A 79 -2.07 -8.05 -19.39
C ASN A 79 -1.82 -8.90 -18.14
N ALA A 80 -1.68 -10.22 -18.34
CA ALA A 80 -1.43 -11.16 -17.25
C ALA A 80 -0.08 -10.93 -16.57
N GLY A 81 0.95 -10.47 -17.33
CA GLY A 81 2.28 -10.17 -16.79
C GLY A 81 2.23 -8.98 -15.84
N ASP A 82 1.62 -7.87 -16.24
CA ASP A 82 1.46 -6.68 -15.41
C ASP A 82 0.64 -6.99 -14.15
N ALA A 83 -0.46 -7.73 -14.29
CA ALA A 83 -1.26 -8.15 -13.15
C ALA A 83 -0.47 -9.03 -12.16
N LEU A 84 0.41 -9.90 -12.65
CA LEU A 84 1.29 -10.71 -11.82
C LEU A 84 2.31 -9.83 -11.07
N LEU A 85 2.96 -8.88 -11.75
CA LEU A 85 3.93 -7.97 -11.15
C LEU A 85 3.30 -7.10 -10.07
N ILE A 86 2.09 -6.58 -10.32
CA ILE A 86 1.32 -5.82 -9.32
C ILE A 86 1.00 -6.71 -8.13
N GLY A 87 0.51 -7.94 -8.36
CA GLY A 87 0.21 -8.89 -7.29
C GLY A 87 1.44 -9.21 -6.43
N GLN A 88 2.63 -9.38 -7.04
CA GLN A 88 3.88 -9.60 -6.31
C GLN A 88 4.28 -8.37 -5.47
N ALA A 89 4.20 -7.16 -6.04
CA ALA A 89 4.51 -5.93 -5.31
C ALA A 89 3.59 -5.75 -4.08
N LEU A 90 2.31 -6.09 -4.22
CA LEU A 90 1.33 -6.02 -3.12
C LEU A 90 1.53 -7.12 -2.08
N ALA A 91 2.00 -8.31 -2.47
CA ALA A 91 2.34 -9.38 -1.53
C ALA A 91 3.56 -9.03 -0.65
N GLU A 92 4.47 -8.19 -1.16
CA GLU A 92 5.63 -7.68 -0.43
C GLU A 92 5.28 -6.41 0.38
N TYR A 93 4.09 -5.81 0.17
CA TYR A 93 3.67 -4.59 0.86
C TYR A 93 3.40 -4.86 2.35
N PRO A 94 3.84 -3.96 3.28
CA PRO A 94 3.78 -4.21 4.72
C PRO A 94 2.37 -4.34 5.31
N ALA A 95 1.36 -3.77 4.64
CA ALA A 95 -0.03 -3.86 5.08
C ALA A 95 -0.81 -4.87 4.22
N PRO A 96 -1.82 -5.54 4.78
CA PRO A 96 -2.64 -6.48 4.02
C PRO A 96 -3.44 -5.75 2.94
N VAL A 97 -3.40 -6.29 1.72
CA VAL A 97 -4.16 -5.80 0.56
C VAL A 97 -4.93 -6.96 -0.06
N HIS A 98 -6.23 -6.78 -0.21
CA HIS A 98 -7.07 -7.68 -0.99
C HIS A 98 -7.16 -7.16 -2.42
N LEU A 99 -6.58 -7.89 -3.36
CA LEU A 99 -6.55 -7.54 -4.77
C LEU A 99 -7.64 -8.30 -5.53
N ARG A 100 -8.58 -7.55 -6.13
CA ARG A 100 -9.49 -8.09 -7.15
C ARG A 100 -9.02 -7.63 -8.51
N ILE A 101 -9.08 -8.51 -9.51
CA ILE A 101 -8.60 -8.23 -10.86
C ILE A 101 -9.75 -8.33 -11.85
N ALA A 102 -9.95 -7.27 -12.64
CA ALA A 102 -10.80 -7.24 -13.82
C ALA A 102 -9.92 -7.24 -15.07
N ARG A 103 -10.21 -8.11 -16.02
CA ARG A 103 -9.44 -8.27 -17.27
C ARG A 103 -9.93 -7.39 -18.41
N ASP A 104 -11.03 -6.68 -18.21
CA ASP A 104 -11.61 -5.75 -19.15
C ASP A 104 -12.55 -4.78 -18.45
N GLY A 105 -12.98 -3.74 -19.18
CA GLY A 105 -13.84 -2.72 -18.60
C GLY A 105 -15.25 -3.19 -18.29
N GLU A 106 -15.77 -4.22 -18.97
CA GLU A 106 -17.08 -4.79 -18.65
C GLU A 106 -17.03 -5.51 -17.30
N GLN A 107 -16.03 -6.36 -17.10
CA GLN A 107 -15.80 -7.03 -15.82
C GLN A 107 -15.56 -6.02 -14.68
N ALA A 108 -14.82 -4.93 -14.94
CA ALA A 108 -14.60 -3.87 -13.96
C ALA A 108 -15.92 -3.25 -13.51
N LEU A 109 -16.81 -2.88 -14.45
CA LEU A 109 -18.11 -2.30 -14.12
C LEU A 109 -19.04 -3.31 -13.42
N GLN A 110 -18.96 -4.60 -13.78
CA GLN A 110 -19.71 -5.66 -13.10
C GLN A 110 -19.28 -5.78 -11.64
N ILE A 111 -17.97 -5.84 -11.36
CA ILE A 111 -17.41 -5.90 -9.99
C ILE A 111 -17.80 -4.66 -9.19
N LEU A 112 -17.68 -3.46 -9.76
CA LEU A 112 -18.05 -2.20 -9.10
C LEU A 112 -19.57 -2.07 -8.86
N GLY A 113 -20.38 -2.84 -9.58
CA GLY A 113 -21.84 -2.91 -9.41
C GLY A 113 -22.29 -3.93 -8.36
N GLU A 114 -21.39 -4.74 -7.80
CA GLU A 114 -21.72 -5.73 -6.77
C GLU A 114 -22.22 -5.04 -5.49
N PRO A 115 -23.37 -5.47 -4.93
CA PRO A 115 -23.87 -4.91 -3.69
C PRO A 115 -22.84 -5.02 -2.55
N GLY A 116 -22.52 -3.89 -1.91
CA GLY A 116 -21.60 -3.84 -0.78
C GLY A 116 -20.12 -3.83 -1.14
N PHE A 117 -19.74 -3.92 -2.42
CA PHE A 117 -18.34 -3.77 -2.82
C PHE A 117 -18.01 -2.31 -3.12
N VAL A 118 -17.12 -1.74 -2.33
CA VAL A 118 -16.55 -0.41 -2.54
C VAL A 118 -15.05 -0.53 -2.29
N PRO A 119 -14.22 -0.56 -3.34
CA PRO A 119 -12.77 -0.64 -3.15
C PRO A 119 -12.21 0.68 -2.59
N ASP A 120 -11.09 0.60 -1.88
CA ASP A 120 -10.37 1.76 -1.37
C ASP A 120 -9.56 2.46 -2.48
N LEU A 121 -9.18 1.69 -3.53
CA LEU A 121 -8.46 2.18 -4.69
C LEU A 121 -8.82 1.38 -5.93
N ILE A 122 -8.91 2.07 -7.07
CA ILE A 122 -8.94 1.46 -8.40
C ILE A 122 -7.63 1.81 -9.10
N ILE A 123 -6.84 0.79 -9.49
CA ILE A 123 -5.70 0.92 -10.40
C ILE A 123 -6.19 0.54 -11.79
N LEU A 124 -6.11 1.47 -12.74
CA LEU A 124 -6.78 1.35 -14.02
C LEU A 124 -5.80 1.53 -15.19
N ASP A 125 -5.65 0.51 -16.03
CA ASP A 125 -5.06 0.71 -17.36
C ASP A 125 -6.12 1.33 -18.31
N LEU A 126 -5.66 2.19 -19.20
CA LEU A 126 -6.50 2.81 -20.23
C LEU A 126 -6.74 1.86 -21.41
N ASN A 127 -5.74 1.03 -21.72
CA ASN A 127 -5.71 0.16 -22.90
C ASN A 127 -6.25 -1.23 -22.59
N ILE A 128 -7.51 -1.31 -22.20
CA ILE A 128 -8.20 -2.57 -21.88
C ILE A 128 -9.29 -2.86 -22.93
N PRO A 129 -9.61 -4.14 -23.17
CA PRO A 129 -10.60 -4.54 -24.15
C PRO A 129 -12.04 -4.27 -23.71
N ARG A 130 -12.98 -4.40 -24.68
CA ARG A 130 -14.44 -4.24 -24.57
C ARG A 130 -14.84 -2.83 -24.20
N ILE A 131 -14.87 -2.46 -22.94
CA ILE A 131 -15.12 -1.11 -22.45
C ILE A 131 -13.79 -0.47 -22.09
N SER A 132 -13.48 0.68 -22.75
CA SER A 132 -12.18 1.35 -22.52
C SER A 132 -12.02 1.87 -21.08
N GLY A 133 -10.77 1.98 -20.62
CA GLY A 133 -10.48 2.56 -19.31
C GLY A 133 -11.07 3.96 -19.12
N TYR A 134 -11.14 4.77 -20.16
CA TYR A 134 -11.82 6.07 -20.11
C TYR A 134 -13.32 5.96 -19.77
N ALA A 135 -14.02 4.98 -20.33
CA ALA A 135 -15.43 4.77 -20.05
C ALA A 135 -15.65 4.21 -18.62
N VAL A 136 -14.74 3.33 -18.14
CA VAL A 136 -14.74 2.88 -16.74
C VAL A 136 -14.56 4.06 -15.80
N LEU A 137 -13.55 4.93 -16.03
CA LEU A 137 -13.26 6.12 -15.24
C LEU A 137 -14.46 7.09 -15.21
N ALA A 138 -15.13 7.32 -16.35
CA ALA A 138 -16.28 8.20 -16.45
C ALA A 138 -17.55 7.63 -15.82
N SER A 139 -17.57 6.35 -15.45
CA SER A 139 -18.76 5.69 -14.90
C SER A 139 -19.12 6.23 -13.52
N ARG A 140 -20.42 6.18 -13.18
CA ARG A 140 -20.88 6.55 -11.83
C ARG A 140 -20.39 5.59 -10.76
N LEU A 141 -20.09 4.34 -11.11
CA LEU A 141 -19.63 3.31 -10.19
C LEU A 141 -18.22 3.61 -9.68
N ALA A 142 -17.34 4.14 -10.53
CA ALA A 142 -15.98 4.50 -10.15
C ALA A 142 -15.88 5.79 -9.30
N ARG A 143 -16.91 6.66 -9.30
CA ARG A 143 -16.86 7.99 -8.66
C ARG A 143 -16.70 7.98 -7.14
N LYS A 144 -17.03 6.88 -6.48
CA LYS A 144 -16.97 6.76 -5.02
C LYS A 144 -15.59 6.39 -4.51
N THR A 145 -14.70 5.98 -5.42
CA THR A 145 -13.39 5.44 -5.09
C THR A 145 -12.31 6.27 -5.79
N PRO A 146 -11.16 6.54 -5.16
CA PRO A 146 -10.02 7.10 -5.86
C PRO A 146 -9.60 6.17 -7.00
N VAL A 147 -9.46 6.73 -8.21
CA VAL A 147 -8.96 6.02 -9.39
C VAL A 147 -7.60 6.58 -9.74
N VAL A 148 -6.60 5.71 -9.79
CA VAL A 148 -5.27 6.03 -10.31
C VAL A 148 -5.10 5.31 -11.65
N VAL A 149 -4.80 6.08 -12.69
CA VAL A 149 -4.47 5.51 -13.99
C VAL A 149 -3.01 5.05 -13.96
N PHE A 150 -2.78 3.79 -14.32
CA PHE A 150 -1.46 3.17 -14.40
C PHE A 150 -1.27 2.60 -15.81
N SER A 151 -0.60 3.35 -16.68
CA SER A 151 -0.57 3.04 -18.11
C SER A 151 0.80 3.24 -18.74
N ALA A 152 1.08 2.47 -19.80
CA ALA A 152 2.27 2.64 -20.61
C ALA A 152 2.15 3.80 -21.63
N SER A 153 1.00 4.47 -21.73
CA SER A 153 0.82 5.62 -22.63
C SER A 153 1.75 6.75 -22.24
N GLN A 154 2.47 7.29 -23.24
CA GLN A 154 3.35 8.46 -23.09
C GLN A 154 2.69 9.74 -23.63
N ASN A 155 1.42 9.69 -23.98
CA ASN A 155 0.70 10.82 -24.54
C ASN A 155 0.27 11.78 -23.42
N GLU A 156 0.86 12.98 -23.36
CA GLU A 156 0.50 14.01 -22.38
C GLU A 156 -0.98 14.41 -22.44
N ALA A 157 -1.62 14.29 -23.61
CA ALA A 157 -3.04 14.56 -23.75
C ALA A 157 -3.89 13.57 -22.93
N ASP A 158 -3.43 12.35 -22.74
CA ASP A 158 -4.12 11.35 -21.91
C ASP A 158 -4.12 11.77 -20.44
N VAL A 159 -3.02 12.32 -19.94
CA VAL A 159 -2.90 12.81 -18.55
C VAL A 159 -3.96 13.88 -18.26
N GLY A 160 -4.02 14.91 -19.08
CA GLY A 160 -5.00 15.99 -18.93
C GLY A 160 -6.45 15.48 -19.01
N ARG A 161 -6.70 14.54 -19.93
CA ARG A 161 -8.02 13.95 -20.15
C ARG A 161 -8.49 13.12 -18.96
N VAL A 162 -7.64 12.24 -18.41
CA VAL A 162 -8.05 11.38 -17.30
C VAL A 162 -8.24 12.16 -16.00
N LEU A 163 -7.42 13.19 -15.75
CA LEU A 163 -7.59 14.07 -14.61
C LEU A 163 -8.91 14.85 -14.71
N SER A 164 -9.27 15.34 -15.90
CA SER A 164 -10.55 16.01 -16.13
C SER A 164 -11.77 15.08 -15.95
N LEU A 165 -11.60 13.77 -16.17
CA LEU A 165 -12.61 12.75 -15.93
C LEU A 165 -12.70 12.30 -14.46
N GLY A 166 -11.82 12.79 -13.59
CA GLY A 166 -11.86 12.56 -12.15
C GLY A 166 -10.84 11.56 -11.61
N ALA A 167 -9.86 11.12 -12.42
CA ALA A 167 -8.73 10.37 -11.91
C ALA A 167 -7.98 11.21 -10.86
N LYS A 168 -7.51 10.56 -9.81
CA LYS A 168 -6.73 11.21 -8.74
C LYS A 168 -5.27 11.38 -9.13
N ASP A 169 -4.77 10.50 -9.98
CA ASP A 169 -3.38 10.51 -10.42
C ASP A 169 -3.23 9.79 -11.76
N PHE A 170 -2.13 10.05 -12.45
CA PHE A 170 -1.68 9.31 -13.61
C PHE A 170 -0.23 8.89 -13.38
N VAL A 171 0.03 7.60 -13.37
CA VAL A 171 1.34 7.01 -13.16
C VAL A 171 1.74 6.25 -14.43
N HIS A 172 2.88 6.62 -15.00
CA HIS A 172 3.44 5.85 -16.12
C HIS A 172 3.98 4.51 -15.62
N LYS A 173 3.70 3.43 -16.36
CA LYS A 173 4.28 2.10 -16.07
C LYS A 173 5.79 2.15 -16.32
N PRO A 174 6.65 1.99 -15.29
CA PRO A 174 8.08 1.93 -15.49
C PRO A 174 8.48 0.65 -16.24
N LEU A 175 9.62 0.72 -16.94
CA LEU A 175 10.21 -0.46 -17.61
C LEU A 175 11.09 -1.25 -16.63
N ASP A 176 11.70 -0.59 -15.67
CA ASP A 176 12.49 -1.22 -14.62
C ASP A 176 11.59 -1.86 -13.57
N LEU A 177 11.96 -3.06 -13.10
CA LEU A 177 11.13 -3.83 -12.17
C LEU A 177 11.04 -3.21 -10.77
N ASP A 178 12.15 -2.65 -10.27
CA ASP A 178 12.19 -2.05 -8.94
C ASP A 178 11.41 -0.73 -8.92
N ASP A 179 11.54 0.07 -9.98
CA ASP A 179 10.74 1.28 -10.18
C ASP A 179 9.24 0.94 -10.33
N TYR A 180 8.92 -0.16 -11.02
CA TYR A 180 7.55 -0.64 -11.18
C TYR A 180 6.93 -1.02 -9.82
N LYS A 181 7.63 -1.79 -8.99
CA LYS A 181 7.21 -2.14 -7.64
C LYS A 181 7.06 -0.90 -6.76
N THR A 182 8.00 0.04 -6.85
CA THR A 182 7.96 1.31 -6.12
C THR A 182 6.75 2.14 -6.51
N ALA A 183 6.43 2.22 -7.80
CA ALA A 183 5.24 2.92 -8.28
C ALA A 183 3.95 2.30 -7.73
N VAL A 184 3.83 0.97 -7.78
CA VAL A 184 2.65 0.23 -7.27
C VAL A 184 2.46 0.47 -5.77
N THR A 185 3.50 0.26 -4.98
CA THR A 185 3.43 0.45 -3.51
C THR A 185 3.17 1.91 -3.14
N GLY A 186 3.73 2.86 -3.89
CA GLY A 186 3.46 4.30 -3.73
C GLY A 186 1.99 4.67 -3.98
N MET A 187 1.33 4.06 -4.97
CA MET A 187 -0.11 4.26 -5.21
C MET A 187 -0.94 3.78 -4.03
N ILE A 188 -0.65 2.59 -3.48
CA ILE A 188 -1.36 2.06 -2.30
C ILE A 188 -1.16 2.97 -1.09
N GLN A 189 0.08 3.35 -0.81
CA GLN A 189 0.40 4.21 0.33
C GLN A 189 -0.32 5.55 0.26
N LYS A 190 -0.38 6.15 -0.93
CA LYS A 190 -0.98 7.48 -1.13
C LYS A 190 -2.50 7.46 -1.16
N TRP A 191 -3.11 6.41 -1.73
CA TRP A 191 -4.53 6.44 -2.10
C TRP A 191 -5.41 5.38 -1.42
N ALA A 192 -4.84 4.23 -0.99
CA ALA A 192 -5.56 3.19 -0.26
C ALA A 192 -5.25 3.18 1.24
N GLY A 193 -4.27 3.99 1.70
CA GLY A 193 -3.98 4.16 3.12
C GLY A 193 -5.13 4.86 3.85
N HIS A 194 -5.63 4.27 4.92
CA HIS A 194 -6.77 4.78 5.72
C HIS A 194 -6.43 6.02 6.56
N ASP A 195 -5.39 6.79 6.21
CA ASP A 195 -4.98 8.02 6.92
C ASP A 195 -5.64 9.30 6.36
N SER A 196 -6.75 9.17 5.63
CA SER A 196 -7.54 10.34 5.21
C SER A 196 -8.64 10.64 6.24
N ALA A 197 -8.25 10.83 7.51
CA ALA A 197 -9.08 11.51 8.49
C ALA A 197 -8.56 12.95 8.57
N GLY A 198 -9.14 13.84 7.75
CA GLY A 198 -9.09 15.27 7.91
C GLY A 198 -10.41 15.76 8.49
#